data_59fc9efac04d7f802969eb54faa8e63c
#
_entry.id   59fc9efac04d7f802969eb54faa8e63c
#
_cell.length_a   1.000
_cell.length_b   1.000
_cell.length_c   1.000
_cell.angle_alpha   90.00
_cell.angle_beta   90.00
_cell.angle_gamma   90.00
#
_symmetry.space_group_name_H-M   'P 1'
#
loop_
_entity.id
_entity.type
_entity.pdbx_description
1 polymer ?
#
loop_
_entity_poly.entity_id
_entity_poly.type
_entity_poly.pdbx_seq_one_letter_code
_entity_poly.pdbx_strand_id
1 'polypeptide(L)'
;MQATRSIGIVVTAGAVALATAGVVPAGDGKEQIKFNPADQAAARAVVIRRADLGSSGWTGGPTKPDLSSGPRCANYHPKVSDLVLTGAARTTFQNAGFAFDSQSSVLKTKRMVALDWRRSVLAPGAVTCLRHTIGKGLGSNAKVVSFRKLSFPQLATYAALFRGVISVSSQGTTVRVLTDLVLVGRSRTELTLTIVGPVSAKSALSAAERRLARSLIARARA
;
A
#
# COMPACT_ATOMS: atom_id res chain seq x y z
N MET A 1 24.25 48.56 8.85
CA MET A 1 23.25 47.65 9.43
C MET A 1 22.30 47.24 8.31
N GLN A 2 22.54 46.11 7.68
CA GLN A 2 21.69 45.56 6.63
C GLN A 2 20.86 44.43 7.25
N ALA A 3 19.55 44.60 7.28
CA ALA A 3 18.61 43.59 7.76
C ALA A 3 18.34 42.55 6.63
N THR A 4 18.87 41.35 6.80
CA THR A 4 18.62 40.22 5.92
C THR A 4 17.21 39.71 6.22
N ARG A 5 16.26 39.99 5.31
CA ARG A 5 14.91 39.40 5.32
C ARG A 5 15.00 37.95 4.84
N SER A 6 14.91 37.02 5.75
CA SER A 6 14.68 35.60 5.41
C SER A 6 13.26 35.44 4.89
N ILE A 7 13.15 35.21 3.58
CA ILE A 7 11.89 34.82 2.94
C ILE A 7 11.68 33.34 3.26
N GLY A 8 10.85 33.07 4.27
CA GLY A 8 10.37 31.73 4.54
C GLY A 8 9.42 31.30 3.42
N ILE A 9 9.90 30.47 2.52
CA ILE A 9 9.04 29.79 1.54
C ILE A 9 8.23 28.75 2.31
N VAL A 10 7.01 29.13 2.67
CA VAL A 10 6.00 28.17 3.12
C VAL A 10 5.58 27.37 1.88
N VAL A 11 6.23 26.25 1.65
CA VAL A 11 5.73 25.23 0.74
C VAL A 11 4.51 24.63 1.42
N THR A 12 3.34 25.20 1.14
CA THR A 12 2.08 24.50 1.37
C THR A 12 2.13 23.23 0.53
N ALA A 13 2.52 22.13 1.17
CA ALA A 13 2.41 20.81 0.61
C ALA A 13 0.92 20.58 0.36
N GLY A 14 0.47 20.94 -0.85
CA GLY A 14 -0.82 20.50 -1.34
C GLY A 14 -0.84 18.99 -1.11
N ALA A 15 -1.77 18.52 -0.27
CA ALA A 15 -1.97 17.11 -0.03
C ALA A 15 -2.25 16.48 -1.40
N VAL A 16 -1.24 15.90 -2.02
CA VAL A 16 -1.44 14.95 -3.09
C VAL A 16 -2.13 13.79 -2.40
N ALA A 17 -3.46 13.81 -2.41
CA ALA A 17 -4.25 12.64 -2.13
C ALA A 17 -3.90 11.65 -3.24
N LEU A 18 -2.78 10.96 -3.06
CA LEU A 18 -2.54 9.72 -3.76
C LEU A 18 -3.68 8.83 -3.28
N ALA A 19 -4.72 8.75 -4.11
CA ALA A 19 -5.67 7.68 -4.01
C ALA A 19 -4.82 6.41 -4.04
N THR A 20 -4.48 5.91 -2.86
CA THR A 20 -3.89 4.60 -2.73
C THR A 20 -4.98 3.67 -3.21
N ALA A 21 -4.96 3.40 -4.52
CA ALA A 21 -5.71 2.30 -5.07
C ALA A 21 -5.23 1.09 -4.28
N GLY A 22 -5.98 0.72 -3.27
CA GLY A 22 -5.77 -0.52 -2.56
C GLY A 22 -5.78 -1.59 -3.62
N VAL A 23 -4.62 -2.15 -3.91
CA VAL A 23 -4.48 -3.19 -4.91
C VAL A 23 -5.10 -4.45 -4.34
N VAL A 24 -6.40 -4.53 -4.44
CA VAL A 24 -7.11 -5.79 -4.31
C VAL A 24 -7.16 -6.35 -5.72
N PRO A 25 -6.52 -7.48 -5.99
CA PRO A 25 -6.51 -8.07 -7.32
C PRO A 25 -7.94 -8.42 -7.74
N ALA A 26 -8.38 -7.87 -8.84
CA ALA A 26 -9.66 -8.19 -9.44
C ALA A 26 -9.50 -9.13 -10.61
N GLY A 27 -10.22 -10.17 -10.55
CA GLY A 27 -10.43 -11.11 -11.63
C GLY A 27 -11.90 -11.14 -12.09
N ASP A 28 -12.32 -12.26 -12.64
CA ASP A 28 -13.71 -12.50 -13.03
C ASP A 28 -14.65 -12.44 -11.81
N GLY A 29 -15.24 -11.29 -11.60
CA GLY A 29 -16.11 -11.04 -10.46
C GLY A 29 -15.40 -10.42 -9.26
N LYS A 30 -16.18 -10.23 -8.19
CA LYS A 30 -15.71 -9.73 -6.89
C LYS A 30 -15.48 -10.92 -5.95
N GLU A 31 -14.60 -10.75 -4.98
CA GLU A 31 -14.52 -11.67 -3.84
C GLU A 31 -15.88 -11.79 -3.13
N GLN A 32 -16.14 -12.98 -2.61
CA GLN A 32 -17.32 -13.18 -1.76
C GLN A 32 -17.04 -12.58 -0.38
N ILE A 33 -17.86 -11.64 0.06
CA ILE A 33 -17.71 -11.00 1.37
C ILE A 33 -18.62 -11.72 2.36
N LYS A 34 -18.02 -12.35 3.39
CA LYS A 34 -18.70 -13.06 4.48
C LYS A 34 -18.04 -12.72 5.81
N PHE A 35 -18.11 -11.46 6.22
CA PHE A 35 -17.48 -10.99 7.45
C PHE A 35 -18.03 -11.67 8.70
N ASN A 36 -17.14 -11.97 9.64
CA ASN A 36 -17.48 -12.41 10.98
C ASN A 36 -16.67 -11.62 12.03
N PRO A 37 -17.17 -11.52 13.27
CA PRO A 37 -16.54 -10.70 14.31
C PRO A 37 -15.09 -11.08 14.62
N ALA A 38 -14.79 -12.37 14.65
CA ALA A 38 -13.44 -12.87 14.99
C ALA A 38 -12.41 -12.48 13.92
N ASP A 39 -12.72 -12.68 12.63
CA ASP A 39 -11.84 -12.35 11.53
C ASP A 39 -11.76 -10.83 11.31
N GLN A 40 -12.81 -10.08 11.60
CA GLN A 40 -12.77 -8.62 11.64
C GLN A 40 -11.83 -8.12 12.76
N ALA A 41 -11.83 -8.73 13.93
CA ALA A 41 -10.88 -8.40 15.00
C ALA A 41 -9.44 -8.75 14.59
N ALA A 42 -9.24 -9.92 13.95
CA ALA A 42 -7.95 -10.34 13.43
C ALA A 42 -7.41 -9.36 12.37
N ALA A 43 -8.26 -8.92 11.43
CA ALA A 43 -7.87 -7.92 10.44
C ALA A 43 -7.44 -6.59 11.09
N ARG A 44 -8.22 -6.08 12.05
CA ARG A 44 -7.86 -4.86 12.80
C ARG A 44 -6.55 -4.98 13.59
N ALA A 45 -6.16 -6.17 14.00
CA ALA A 45 -4.90 -6.39 14.69
C ALA A 45 -3.68 -6.17 13.78
N VAL A 46 -3.80 -6.41 12.48
CA VAL A 46 -2.70 -6.46 11.51
C VAL A 46 -2.49 -5.15 10.75
N VAL A 47 -3.30 -4.12 10.97
CA VAL A 47 -3.06 -2.79 10.39
C VAL A 47 -2.23 -1.89 11.29
N ILE A 48 -1.63 -0.84 10.73
CA ILE A 48 -0.84 0.16 11.46
C ILE A 48 -1.69 0.80 12.55
N ARG A 49 -1.12 0.94 13.74
CA ARG A 49 -1.63 1.75 14.83
C ARG A 49 -0.73 2.97 15.02
N ARG A 50 -1.24 4.03 15.60
CA ARG A 50 -0.41 5.22 15.89
C ARG A 50 0.87 4.86 16.66
N ALA A 51 0.80 3.95 17.62
CA ALA A 51 1.95 3.49 18.39
C ALA A 51 3.05 2.82 17.56
N ASP A 52 2.73 2.28 16.38
CA ASP A 52 3.72 1.68 15.48
C ASP A 52 4.61 2.72 14.78
N LEU A 53 4.19 3.97 14.74
CA LEU A 53 4.85 5.04 14.00
C LEU A 53 5.91 5.79 14.83
N GLY A 54 5.89 5.66 16.15
CA GLY A 54 6.95 6.05 17.09
C GLY A 54 7.17 7.54 17.30
N SER A 55 6.86 8.41 16.34
CA SER A 55 7.05 9.87 16.43
C SER A 55 5.73 10.63 16.56
N SER A 56 5.80 11.87 17.09
CA SER A 56 4.69 12.81 17.06
C SER A 56 4.40 13.32 15.62
N GLY A 57 3.28 14.01 15.45
CA GLY A 57 2.95 14.68 14.19
C GLY A 57 2.22 13.83 13.13
N TRP A 58 2.01 12.56 13.36
CA TRP A 58 1.17 11.74 12.49
C TRP A 58 -0.32 12.07 12.67
N THR A 59 -1.02 12.28 11.59
CA THR A 59 -2.49 12.43 11.52
C THR A 59 -3.09 11.23 10.78
N GLY A 60 -4.34 10.90 11.07
CA GLY A 60 -5.04 9.77 10.46
C GLY A 60 -5.44 8.70 11.47
N GLY A 61 -5.84 7.55 10.97
CA GLY A 61 -6.38 6.43 11.76
C GLY A 61 -7.13 5.41 10.90
N PRO A 62 -8.08 4.67 11.49
CA PRO A 62 -8.90 3.71 10.78
C PRO A 62 -9.71 4.37 9.65
N THR A 63 -9.74 3.70 8.51
CA THR A 63 -10.52 4.09 7.33
C THR A 63 -11.29 2.89 6.80
N LYS A 64 -12.25 3.12 5.90
CA LYS A 64 -13.00 2.04 5.26
C LYS A 64 -12.05 1.21 4.38
N PRO A 65 -12.03 -0.13 4.51
CA PRO A 65 -11.26 -0.98 3.61
C PRO A 65 -11.71 -0.78 2.16
N ASP A 66 -10.75 -0.76 1.24
CA ASP A 66 -11.04 -0.78 -0.17
C ASP A 66 -11.33 -2.23 -0.59
N LEU A 67 -12.59 -2.49 -0.91
CA LEU A 67 -13.09 -3.78 -1.38
C LEU A 67 -13.53 -3.69 -2.84
N SER A 68 -13.05 -2.67 -3.55
CA SER A 68 -13.26 -2.53 -4.98
C SER A 68 -12.52 -3.64 -5.74
N SER A 69 -13.02 -3.92 -6.92
CA SER A 69 -12.31 -4.82 -7.84
C SER A 69 -10.93 -4.23 -8.15
N GLY A 70 -9.87 -5.02 -8.00
CA GLY A 70 -8.50 -4.60 -8.30
C GLY A 70 -8.28 -4.30 -9.80
N PRO A 71 -7.05 -4.01 -10.20
CA PRO A 71 -6.77 -3.55 -11.55
C PRO A 71 -7.06 -4.62 -12.60
N ARG A 72 -7.68 -4.21 -13.70
CA ARG A 72 -7.89 -5.02 -14.90
C ARG A 72 -7.07 -4.47 -16.05
N CYS A 73 -6.31 -5.33 -16.69
CA CYS A 73 -5.48 -5.02 -17.85
C CYS A 73 -5.58 -6.13 -18.89
N ALA A 74 -5.31 -5.83 -20.16
CA ALA A 74 -5.48 -6.78 -21.27
C ALA A 74 -4.90 -8.17 -21.01
N ASN A 75 -3.76 -8.28 -20.33
CA ASN A 75 -3.06 -9.54 -20.07
C ASN A 75 -2.98 -9.88 -18.57
N TYR A 76 -3.89 -9.34 -17.75
CA TYR A 76 -3.88 -9.59 -16.32
C TYR A 76 -5.31 -9.57 -15.76
N HIS A 77 -5.85 -10.76 -15.56
CA HIS A 77 -7.22 -11.01 -15.10
C HIS A 77 -7.24 -12.11 -14.02
N PRO A 78 -6.74 -11.82 -12.79
CA PRO A 78 -6.75 -12.83 -11.74
C PRO A 78 -8.19 -13.18 -11.36
N LYS A 79 -8.51 -14.47 -11.30
CA LYS A 79 -9.80 -14.96 -10.82
C LYS A 79 -9.84 -14.83 -9.29
N VAL A 80 -10.79 -14.06 -8.76
CA VAL A 80 -10.99 -13.87 -7.30
C VAL A 80 -12.41 -14.27 -6.84
N SER A 81 -13.32 -14.59 -7.75
CA SER A 81 -14.72 -14.91 -7.41
C SER A 81 -14.91 -16.15 -6.54
N ASP A 82 -13.89 -17.01 -6.44
CA ASP A 82 -13.85 -18.17 -5.55
C ASP A 82 -13.13 -17.90 -4.22
N LEU A 83 -12.65 -16.69 -4.00
CA LEU A 83 -12.09 -16.25 -2.73
C LEU A 83 -13.22 -15.74 -1.80
N VAL A 84 -13.12 -16.06 -0.52
CA VAL A 84 -14.07 -15.62 0.50
C VAL A 84 -13.33 -14.78 1.53
N LEU A 85 -13.63 -13.48 1.54
CA LEU A 85 -13.11 -12.51 2.49
C LEU A 85 -13.97 -12.52 3.75
N THR A 86 -13.36 -12.84 4.90
CA THR A 86 -14.06 -12.99 6.18
C THR A 86 -13.76 -11.89 7.18
N GLY A 87 -12.74 -11.07 6.91
CA GLY A 87 -12.40 -9.88 7.68
C GLY A 87 -11.56 -8.92 6.87
N ALA A 88 -11.75 -7.61 7.07
CA ALA A 88 -10.94 -6.58 6.44
C ALA A 88 -10.81 -5.35 7.34
N ALA A 89 -9.63 -4.72 7.34
CA ALA A 89 -9.38 -3.47 8.04
C ALA A 89 -8.39 -2.62 7.26
N ARG A 90 -8.48 -1.31 7.42
CA ARG A 90 -7.55 -0.36 6.81
C ARG A 90 -7.26 0.79 7.76
N THR A 91 -6.03 1.28 7.72
CA THR A 91 -5.63 2.52 8.39
C THR A 91 -4.74 3.34 7.48
N THR A 92 -4.88 4.65 7.55
CA THR A 92 -4.07 5.59 6.78
C THR A 92 -3.51 6.63 7.72
N PHE A 93 -2.21 6.91 7.62
CA PHE A 93 -1.52 7.93 8.40
C PHE A 93 -0.66 8.79 7.50
N GLN A 94 -0.53 10.07 7.84
CA GLN A 94 0.31 11.02 7.11
C GLN A 94 1.03 11.97 8.05
N ASN A 95 2.23 12.38 7.66
CA ASN A 95 3.08 13.33 8.39
C ASN A 95 4.08 13.97 7.43
N ALA A 96 4.08 15.30 7.30
CA ALA A 96 5.12 16.10 6.63
C ALA A 96 5.66 15.51 5.28
N GLY A 97 4.77 15.15 4.37
CA GLY A 97 5.13 14.59 3.05
C GLY A 97 5.33 13.08 3.01
N PHE A 98 5.08 12.39 4.13
CA PHE A 98 4.99 10.93 4.21
C PHE A 98 3.53 10.48 4.31
N ALA A 99 3.18 9.39 3.66
CA ALA A 99 1.91 8.73 3.85
C ALA A 99 2.10 7.23 3.99
N PHE A 100 1.44 6.64 4.97
CA PHE A 100 1.43 5.21 5.24
C PHE A 100 0.00 4.73 5.21
N ASP A 101 -0.26 3.73 4.39
CA ASP A 101 -1.55 3.06 4.31
C ASP A 101 -1.33 1.57 4.54
N SER A 102 -2.16 0.96 5.35
CA SER A 102 -2.12 -0.48 5.56
C SER A 102 -3.52 -1.05 5.50
N GLN A 103 -3.69 -2.07 4.68
CA GLN A 103 -4.92 -2.84 4.59
C GLN A 103 -4.61 -4.30 4.90
N SER A 104 -5.41 -4.89 5.76
CA SER A 104 -5.37 -6.31 6.09
C SER A 104 -6.65 -6.98 5.61
N SER A 105 -6.50 -8.15 5.00
CA SER A 105 -7.57 -9.02 4.54
C SER A 105 -7.42 -10.39 5.20
N VAL A 106 -8.51 -10.94 5.73
CA VAL A 106 -8.56 -12.31 6.26
C VAL A 106 -9.43 -13.14 5.34
N LEU A 107 -8.83 -14.12 4.69
CA LEU A 107 -9.52 -15.06 3.81
C LEU A 107 -10.03 -16.27 4.62
N LYS A 108 -11.05 -16.95 4.11
CA LYS A 108 -11.67 -18.10 4.78
C LYS A 108 -10.66 -19.22 5.07
N THR A 109 -9.71 -19.45 4.18
CA THR A 109 -8.70 -20.53 4.30
C THR A 109 -7.31 -20.06 3.88
N LYS A 110 -6.25 -20.68 4.43
CA LYS A 110 -4.87 -20.49 3.98
C LYS A 110 -4.64 -20.85 2.51
N ARG A 111 -5.44 -21.79 1.97
CA ARG A 111 -5.38 -22.15 0.54
C ARG A 111 -5.84 -20.99 -0.35
N MET A 112 -6.80 -20.19 0.11
CA MET A 112 -7.25 -19.00 -0.64
C MET A 112 -6.15 -17.95 -0.71
N VAL A 113 -5.38 -17.73 0.37
CA VAL A 113 -4.20 -16.86 0.35
C VAL A 113 -3.17 -17.36 -0.69
N ALA A 114 -2.88 -18.66 -0.71
CA ALA A 114 -1.98 -19.25 -1.69
C ALA A 114 -2.48 -19.08 -3.14
N LEU A 115 -3.79 -19.19 -3.35
CA LEU A 115 -4.42 -19.01 -4.66
C LEU A 115 -4.34 -17.54 -5.10
N ASP A 116 -4.72 -16.61 -4.21
CA ASP A 116 -4.67 -15.20 -4.53
C ASP A 116 -3.23 -14.76 -4.82
N TRP A 117 -2.29 -15.13 -3.97
CA TRP A 117 -0.88 -14.81 -4.18
C TRP A 117 -0.37 -15.24 -5.56
N ARG A 118 -0.69 -16.47 -5.97
CA ARG A 118 -0.28 -17.02 -7.25
C ARG A 118 -0.91 -16.29 -8.43
N ARG A 119 -2.20 -15.95 -8.30
CA ARG A 119 -2.99 -15.31 -9.35
C ARG A 119 -2.72 -13.81 -9.48
N SER A 120 -2.40 -13.15 -8.38
CA SER A 120 -2.34 -11.71 -8.29
C SER A 120 -0.92 -11.17 -8.20
N VAL A 121 -0.07 -11.77 -7.36
CA VAL A 121 1.29 -11.24 -7.10
C VAL A 121 2.35 -11.89 -7.98
N LEU A 122 2.19 -13.19 -8.28
CA LEU A 122 3.15 -13.95 -9.10
C LEU A 122 2.73 -14.05 -10.57
N ALA A 123 1.52 -13.66 -10.93
CA ALA A 123 1.04 -13.77 -12.29
C ALA A 123 1.86 -12.91 -13.28
N PRO A 124 2.11 -13.41 -14.48
CA PRO A 124 2.64 -12.59 -15.57
C PRO A 124 1.76 -11.37 -15.78
N GLY A 125 2.39 -10.21 -16.04
CA GLY A 125 1.67 -8.96 -16.26
C GLY A 125 1.30 -8.17 -14.99
N ALA A 126 1.38 -8.74 -13.77
CA ALA A 126 1.05 -8.05 -12.53
C ALA A 126 1.77 -6.69 -12.38
N VAL A 127 3.09 -6.67 -12.57
CA VAL A 127 3.91 -5.45 -12.48
C VAL A 127 3.47 -4.40 -13.50
N THR A 128 3.24 -4.81 -14.74
CA THR A 128 2.84 -3.92 -15.83
C THR A 128 1.44 -3.36 -15.58
N CYS A 129 0.52 -4.21 -15.12
CA CYS A 129 -0.84 -3.79 -14.80
C CYS A 129 -0.88 -2.82 -13.62
N LEU A 130 -0.16 -3.10 -12.54
CA LEU A 130 -0.01 -2.22 -11.40
C LEU A 130 0.54 -0.84 -11.81
N ARG A 131 1.63 -0.82 -12.58
CA ARG A 131 2.20 0.41 -13.11
C ARG A 131 1.18 1.23 -13.91
N HIS A 132 0.43 0.57 -14.79
CA HIS A 132 -0.59 1.21 -15.62
C HIS A 132 -1.74 1.78 -14.78
N THR A 133 -2.23 1.01 -13.81
CA THR A 133 -3.31 1.43 -12.91
C THR A 133 -2.90 2.61 -12.05
N ILE A 134 -1.70 2.58 -11.47
CA ILE A 134 -1.14 3.73 -10.75
C ILE A 134 -1.08 4.93 -11.68
N GLY A 135 -0.53 4.78 -12.90
CA GLY A 135 -0.42 5.86 -13.87
C GLY A 135 -1.78 6.47 -14.25
N LYS A 136 -2.83 5.65 -14.40
CA LYS A 136 -4.19 6.13 -14.66
C LYS A 136 -4.82 6.88 -13.49
N GLY A 137 -4.47 6.52 -12.25
CA GLY A 137 -4.95 7.20 -11.04
C GLY A 137 -4.25 8.52 -10.74
N LEU A 138 -3.14 8.82 -11.45
CA LEU A 138 -2.44 10.09 -11.30
C LEU A 138 -3.12 11.19 -12.11
N GLY A 139 -3.16 12.41 -11.57
CA GLY A 139 -3.57 13.59 -12.32
C GLY A 139 -2.57 13.97 -13.44
N SER A 140 -2.94 14.90 -14.28
CA SER A 140 -2.14 15.37 -15.43
C SER A 140 -0.76 15.93 -15.04
N ASN A 141 -0.59 16.34 -13.80
CA ASN A 141 0.64 16.89 -13.24
C ASN A 141 1.58 15.81 -12.66
N ALA A 142 1.25 14.53 -12.78
CA ALA A 142 2.05 13.46 -12.24
C ALA A 142 2.24 12.31 -13.24
N LYS A 143 3.41 11.66 -13.20
CA LYS A 143 3.73 10.50 -14.06
C LYS A 143 4.55 9.45 -13.34
N VAL A 144 4.32 8.17 -13.67
CA VAL A 144 5.15 7.07 -13.21
C VAL A 144 6.47 7.07 -13.98
N VAL A 145 7.57 7.38 -13.30
CA VAL A 145 8.93 7.36 -13.86
C VAL A 145 9.44 5.92 -13.95
N SER A 146 9.28 5.17 -12.88
CA SER A 146 9.66 3.75 -12.83
C SER A 146 8.70 2.99 -11.91
N PHE A 147 8.52 1.70 -12.18
CA PHE A 147 7.81 0.78 -11.30
C PHE A 147 8.36 -0.64 -11.51
N ARG A 148 8.79 -1.29 -10.43
CA ARG A 148 9.41 -2.61 -10.51
C ARG A 148 9.26 -3.41 -9.23
N LYS A 149 9.28 -4.74 -9.35
CA LYS A 149 9.43 -5.66 -8.22
C LYS A 149 10.88 -5.63 -7.73
N LEU A 150 11.07 -5.61 -6.42
CA LEU A 150 12.38 -5.64 -5.77
C LEU A 150 12.49 -6.88 -4.88
N SER A 151 13.73 -7.24 -4.54
CA SER A 151 13.98 -8.21 -3.48
C SER A 151 13.48 -7.65 -2.15
N PHE A 152 12.79 -8.52 -1.38
CA PHE A 152 12.28 -8.19 -0.06
C PHE A 152 12.51 -9.37 0.89
N PRO A 153 12.85 -9.13 2.17
CA PRO A 153 13.05 -10.22 3.12
C PRO A 153 11.83 -11.13 3.24
N GLN A 154 12.07 -12.43 3.37
CA GLN A 154 11.02 -13.44 3.57
C GLN A 154 10.49 -13.34 5.00
N LEU A 155 9.56 -12.42 5.27
CA LEU A 155 9.00 -12.16 6.59
C LEU A 155 7.89 -13.14 6.99
N ALA A 156 7.29 -13.81 6.01
CA ALA A 156 6.22 -14.79 6.16
C ALA A 156 6.23 -15.77 4.98
N THR A 157 5.21 -16.62 4.88
CA THR A 157 5.07 -17.57 3.75
C THR A 157 5.13 -16.88 2.39
N TYR A 158 4.56 -15.67 2.32
CA TYR A 158 4.56 -14.86 1.12
C TYR A 158 5.05 -13.45 1.45
N ALA A 159 5.95 -12.92 0.62
CA ALA A 159 6.44 -11.54 0.75
C ALA A 159 6.88 -11.00 -0.62
N ALA A 160 6.46 -9.78 -0.94
CA ALA A 160 6.87 -9.07 -2.16
C ALA A 160 6.92 -7.57 -1.91
N LEU A 161 7.81 -6.88 -2.63
CA LEU A 161 7.93 -5.43 -2.67
C LEU A 161 7.86 -4.96 -4.11
N PHE A 162 6.97 -4.02 -4.39
CA PHE A 162 6.96 -3.25 -5.63
C PHE A 162 7.30 -1.80 -5.30
N ARG A 163 8.24 -1.23 -6.02
CA ARG A 163 8.68 0.16 -5.84
C ARG A 163 8.41 0.98 -7.08
N GLY A 164 7.70 2.08 -6.89
CA GLY A 164 7.47 3.11 -7.87
C GLY A 164 8.23 4.40 -7.56
N VAL A 165 8.61 5.12 -8.61
CA VAL A 165 9.02 6.53 -8.54
C VAL A 165 8.03 7.31 -9.38
N ILE A 166 7.39 8.29 -8.75
CA ILE A 166 6.42 9.18 -9.37
C ILE A 166 7.01 10.58 -9.41
N SER A 167 6.96 11.22 -10.56
CA SER A 167 7.30 12.62 -10.73
C SER A 167 6.02 13.45 -10.64
N VAL A 168 5.99 14.45 -9.79
CA VAL A 168 4.86 15.37 -9.61
C VAL A 168 5.35 16.79 -9.90
N SER A 169 4.67 17.48 -10.79
CA SER A 169 4.97 18.87 -11.14
C SER A 169 3.89 19.79 -10.59
N SER A 170 4.30 20.85 -9.87
CA SER A 170 3.40 21.86 -9.33
C SER A 170 4.10 23.21 -9.37
N GLN A 171 3.44 24.22 -9.92
CA GLN A 171 3.95 25.60 -9.97
C GLN A 171 5.39 25.69 -10.52
N GLY A 172 5.70 24.98 -11.61
CA GLY A 172 7.02 24.96 -12.23
C GLY A 172 8.08 24.12 -11.49
N THR A 173 7.78 23.61 -10.30
CA THR A 173 8.68 22.75 -9.53
C THR A 173 8.31 21.28 -9.74
N THR A 174 9.32 20.44 -10.00
CA THR A 174 9.13 19.00 -10.13
C THR A 174 9.77 18.27 -8.95
N VAL A 175 8.97 17.50 -8.22
CA VAL A 175 9.44 16.64 -7.14
C VAL A 175 9.30 15.17 -7.50
N ARG A 176 10.19 14.33 -6.96
CA ARG A 176 10.10 12.88 -7.10
C ARG A 176 9.67 12.24 -5.79
N VAL A 177 8.65 11.44 -5.87
CA VAL A 177 8.06 10.71 -4.75
C VAL A 177 8.30 9.22 -4.95
N LEU A 178 8.76 8.56 -3.90
CA LEU A 178 8.84 7.11 -3.82
C LEU A 178 7.50 6.56 -3.34
N THR A 179 7.03 5.50 -3.97
CA THR A 179 5.89 4.72 -3.49
C THR A 179 6.26 3.24 -3.43
N ASP A 180 6.19 2.67 -2.26
CA ASP A 180 6.47 1.27 -2.02
C ASP A 180 5.18 0.54 -1.66
N LEU A 181 4.93 -0.57 -2.34
CA LEU A 181 3.83 -1.48 -2.08
C LEU A 181 4.43 -2.80 -1.57
N VAL A 182 4.29 -3.03 -0.28
CA VAL A 182 4.72 -4.27 0.37
C VAL A 182 3.50 -5.17 0.56
N LEU A 183 3.60 -6.37 0.04
CA LEU A 183 2.58 -7.41 0.18
C LEU A 183 3.16 -8.54 1.03
N VAL A 184 2.42 -8.96 2.04
CA VAL A 184 2.82 -10.07 2.93
C VAL A 184 1.63 -10.97 3.21
N GLY A 185 1.81 -12.29 3.07
CA GLY A 185 0.77 -13.27 3.36
C GLY A 185 1.24 -14.30 4.39
N ARG A 186 0.42 -14.51 5.44
CA ARG A 186 0.66 -15.49 6.50
C ARG A 186 -0.64 -16.16 6.89
N SER A 187 -0.65 -17.51 6.85
CA SER A 187 -1.84 -18.29 7.20
C SER A 187 -3.07 -17.85 6.37
N ARG A 188 -4.09 -17.28 7.00
CA ARG A 188 -5.30 -16.76 6.37
C ARG A 188 -5.29 -15.26 6.12
N THR A 189 -4.21 -14.57 6.51
CA THR A 189 -4.12 -13.12 6.51
C THR A 189 -3.19 -12.63 5.42
N GLU A 190 -3.65 -11.62 4.69
CA GLU A 190 -2.86 -10.82 3.76
C GLU A 190 -2.76 -9.39 4.28
N LEU A 191 -1.58 -8.81 4.17
CA LEU A 191 -1.28 -7.43 4.50
C LEU A 191 -0.78 -6.73 3.24
N THR A 192 -1.41 -5.63 2.90
CA THR A 192 -0.91 -4.64 1.95
C THR A 192 -0.44 -3.42 2.73
N LEU A 193 0.81 -3.02 2.55
CA LEU A 193 1.37 -1.82 3.16
C LEU A 193 1.88 -0.91 2.05
N THR A 194 1.27 0.26 1.91
CA THR A 194 1.72 1.30 0.97
C THR A 194 2.45 2.40 1.76
N ILE A 195 3.66 2.70 1.33
CA ILE A 195 4.49 3.74 1.94
C ILE A 195 4.88 4.75 0.87
N VAL A 196 4.62 6.01 1.14
CA VAL A 196 4.90 7.11 0.22
C VAL A 196 5.77 8.15 0.93
N GLY A 197 6.76 8.69 0.21
CA GLY A 197 7.59 9.77 0.73
C GLY A 197 8.59 10.27 -0.31
N PRO A 198 9.39 11.30 0.01
CA PRO A 198 10.36 11.85 -0.93
C PRO A 198 11.47 10.84 -1.26
N VAL A 199 11.96 10.84 -2.49
CA VAL A 199 13.04 9.93 -2.92
C VAL A 199 14.31 10.09 -2.07
N SER A 200 14.58 11.29 -1.56
CA SER A 200 15.69 11.58 -0.63
C SER A 200 15.62 10.77 0.67
N ALA A 201 14.41 10.38 1.12
CA ALA A 201 14.20 9.58 2.32
C ALA A 201 14.21 8.05 2.04
N LYS A 202 14.63 7.60 0.87
CA LYS A 202 14.58 6.18 0.44
C LYS A 202 15.11 5.20 1.48
N SER A 203 16.24 5.49 2.11
CA SER A 203 16.84 4.60 3.12
C SER A 203 15.95 4.44 4.36
N ALA A 204 15.44 5.57 4.88
CA ALA A 204 14.54 5.60 6.04
C ALA A 204 13.21 4.89 5.72
N LEU A 205 12.64 5.11 4.53
CA LEU A 205 11.44 4.43 4.07
C LEU A 205 11.65 2.93 3.99
N SER A 206 12.77 2.48 3.40
CA SER A 206 13.10 1.04 3.32
C SER A 206 13.32 0.39 4.68
N ALA A 207 13.81 1.12 5.68
CA ALA A 207 13.90 0.63 7.05
C ALA A 207 12.50 0.54 7.71
N ALA A 208 11.68 1.58 7.53
CA ALA A 208 10.31 1.64 8.06
C ALA A 208 9.44 0.52 7.48
N GLU A 209 9.48 0.27 6.16
CA GLU A 209 8.69 -0.78 5.51
C GLU A 209 9.01 -2.16 6.06
N ARG A 210 10.30 -2.51 6.23
CA ARG A 210 10.70 -3.79 6.79
C ARG A 210 10.29 -3.95 8.25
N ARG A 211 10.46 -2.89 9.05
CA ARG A 211 10.07 -2.89 10.46
C ARG A 211 8.54 -3.04 10.61
N LEU A 212 7.78 -2.23 9.90
CA LEU A 212 6.31 -2.26 9.94
C LEU A 212 5.78 -3.59 9.42
N ALA A 213 6.19 -4.03 8.23
CA ALA A 213 5.73 -5.31 7.67
C ALA A 213 5.98 -6.48 8.61
N ARG A 214 7.16 -6.56 9.25
CA ARG A 214 7.48 -7.58 10.24
C ARG A 214 6.58 -7.49 11.47
N SER A 215 6.44 -6.31 12.06
CA SER A 215 5.63 -6.08 13.25
C SER A 215 4.15 -6.40 13.00
N LEU A 216 3.61 -5.95 11.86
CA LEU A 216 2.20 -6.13 11.54
C LEU A 216 1.86 -7.59 11.28
N ILE A 217 2.65 -8.28 10.44
CA ILE A 217 2.38 -9.68 10.09
C ILE A 217 2.63 -10.64 11.28
N ALA A 218 3.47 -10.26 12.24
CA ALA A 218 3.65 -11.02 13.48
C ALA A 218 2.37 -11.05 14.34
N ARG A 219 1.47 -10.08 14.18
CA ARG A 219 0.16 -10.05 14.86
C ARG A 219 -0.88 -10.95 14.17
N ALA A 220 -0.62 -11.41 12.95
CA ALA A 220 -1.50 -12.38 12.29
C ALA A 220 -1.44 -13.70 13.07
N ARG A 221 -2.60 -14.18 13.51
CA ARG A 221 -2.73 -15.48 14.16
C ARG A 221 -2.41 -16.59 13.15
N ALA A 222 -1.78 -17.63 13.64
CA ALA A 222 -1.49 -18.84 12.86
C ALA A 222 -2.77 -19.58 12.45
#